data_6b5dcc958e76917fab6593ffb4d883c7
#
_entry.id   6b5dcc958e76917fab6593ffb4d883c7
#
_cell.length_a   1.000
_cell.length_b   1.000
_cell.length_c   1.000
_cell.angle_alpha   90.00
_cell.angle_beta   90.00
_cell.angle_gamma   90.00
#
_symmetry.space_group_name_H-M   'P 1'
#
loop_
_entity.id
_entity.type
_entity.pdbx_description
1 polymer ?
#
loop_
_entity_poly.entity_id
_entity_poly.type
_entity_poly.pdbx_seq_one_letter_code
_entity_poly.pdbx_strand_id
1 'polypeptide(L)'
;MTVPTDVDRTAPVIAVHEIEIEAPLDTVWRLHTDVNAWPTWQTEITAAHIEGTLEPGRSFDWTSYGFSVTSTVYELDERSRVLWGGTSGGITGVHEWLFSETPNGVKVTTSESFSGEPVEADAAGMQTVLDTSLVAWLGHLKAAAESSA
;
A
#
# COMPACT_ATOMS: atom_id res chain seq x y z
N MET A 1 13.00 14.63 -14.22
CA MET A 1 11.96 13.65 -13.86
C MET A 1 11.40 14.00 -12.49
N THR A 2 10.08 14.18 -12.40
CA THR A 2 9.43 14.54 -11.15
C THR A 2 9.05 13.29 -10.36
N VAL A 3 9.31 13.34 -9.06
CA VAL A 3 8.84 12.30 -8.13
C VAL A 3 7.33 12.49 -7.91
N PRO A 4 6.53 11.41 -7.95
CA PRO A 4 5.10 11.54 -7.68
C PRO A 4 4.80 12.13 -6.31
N THR A 5 3.78 12.98 -6.24
CA THR A 5 3.27 13.57 -5.00
C THR A 5 1.86 13.08 -4.68
N ASP A 6 1.27 12.29 -5.58
CA ASP A 6 -0.07 11.72 -5.46
C ASP A 6 -0.17 10.51 -6.39
N VAL A 7 -1.22 9.71 -6.21
CA VAL A 7 -1.55 8.68 -7.22
C VAL A 7 -1.88 9.37 -8.54
N ASP A 8 -1.76 8.62 -9.63
CA ASP A 8 -2.06 9.15 -10.96
C ASP A 8 -3.58 9.19 -11.17
N ARG A 9 -4.17 10.36 -10.99
CA ARG A 9 -5.63 10.55 -11.11
C ARG A 9 -6.14 10.38 -12.54
N THR A 10 -5.24 10.30 -13.52
CA THR A 10 -5.61 10.08 -14.93
C THR A 10 -5.34 8.64 -15.39
N ALA A 11 -4.88 7.77 -14.50
CA ALA A 11 -4.57 6.39 -14.84
C ALA A 11 -5.83 5.62 -15.25
N PRO A 12 -5.69 4.63 -16.15
CA PRO A 12 -6.82 3.81 -16.57
C PRO A 12 -7.43 2.98 -15.45
N VAL A 13 -6.64 2.69 -14.39
CA VAL A 13 -7.11 1.95 -13.21
C VAL A 13 -6.75 2.74 -11.96
N ILE A 14 -7.75 3.03 -11.15
CA ILE A 14 -7.58 3.64 -9.82
C ILE A 14 -8.55 2.94 -8.87
N ALA A 15 -8.08 2.61 -7.69
CA ALA A 15 -8.92 2.05 -6.64
C ALA A 15 -8.73 2.87 -5.35
N VAL A 16 -9.82 3.08 -4.62
CA VAL A 16 -9.83 3.77 -3.32
C VAL A 16 -10.69 2.95 -2.37
N HIS A 17 -10.12 2.57 -1.24
CA HIS A 17 -10.84 1.80 -0.22
C HIS A 17 -10.47 2.32 1.17
N GLU A 18 -11.37 2.14 2.12
CA GLU A 18 -11.10 2.54 3.51
C GLU A 18 -11.66 1.53 4.48
N ILE A 19 -11.10 1.52 5.69
CA ILE A 19 -11.57 0.67 6.77
C ILE A 19 -11.34 1.40 8.11
N GLU A 20 -12.19 1.12 9.09
CA GLU A 20 -11.97 1.59 10.44
C GLU A 20 -11.41 0.45 11.30
N ILE A 21 -10.33 0.74 12.04
CA ILE A 21 -9.61 -0.24 12.85
C ILE A 21 -9.71 0.18 14.30
N GLU A 22 -10.19 -0.72 15.16
CA GLU A 22 -10.30 -0.48 16.61
C GLU A 22 -8.98 -0.82 17.30
N ALA A 23 -7.97 0.02 17.07
CA ALA A 23 -6.65 -0.10 17.65
C ALA A 23 -5.98 1.27 17.68
N PRO A 24 -4.98 1.47 18.54
CA PRO A 24 -4.25 2.75 18.60
C PRO A 24 -3.53 3.06 17.28
N LEU A 25 -3.44 4.34 16.95
CA LEU A 25 -2.73 4.79 15.75
C LEU A 25 -1.29 4.27 15.71
N ASP A 26 -0.58 4.30 16.84
CA ASP A 26 0.80 3.79 16.88
C ASP A 26 0.89 2.32 16.47
N THR A 27 -0.06 1.50 16.89
CA THR A 27 -0.09 0.08 16.53
C THR A 27 -0.30 -0.11 15.04
N VAL A 28 -1.29 0.59 14.47
CA VAL A 28 -1.61 0.51 13.04
C VAL A 28 -0.47 1.02 12.20
N TRP A 29 0.09 2.18 12.56
CA TRP A 29 1.21 2.79 11.85
C TRP A 29 2.45 1.88 11.84
N ARG A 30 2.80 1.32 13.02
CA ARG A 30 3.96 0.44 13.14
C ARG A 30 3.81 -0.82 12.29
N LEU A 31 2.63 -1.45 12.31
CA LEU A 31 2.38 -2.64 11.49
C LEU A 31 2.56 -2.31 10.00
N HIS A 32 2.01 -1.20 9.55
CA HIS A 32 2.09 -0.83 8.14
C HIS A 32 3.51 -0.46 7.71
N THR A 33 4.27 0.21 8.57
CA THR A 33 5.59 0.73 8.19
C THR A 33 6.74 -0.25 8.42
N ASP A 34 6.49 -1.33 9.15
CA ASP A 34 7.50 -2.38 9.35
C ASP A 34 7.45 -3.37 8.18
N VAL A 35 8.06 -2.97 7.06
CA VAL A 35 8.02 -3.71 5.79
C VAL A 35 8.56 -5.14 5.97
N ASN A 36 9.63 -5.32 6.73
CA ASN A 36 10.24 -6.65 6.91
C ASN A 36 9.29 -7.64 7.60
N ALA A 37 8.31 -7.15 8.34
CA ALA A 37 7.33 -8.00 9.03
C ALA A 37 6.02 -8.19 8.23
N TRP A 38 5.87 -7.56 7.08
CA TRP A 38 4.63 -7.69 6.29
C TRP A 38 4.17 -9.14 6.08
N PRO A 39 5.05 -10.10 5.73
CA PRO A 39 4.59 -11.48 5.52
C PRO A 39 3.96 -12.12 6.75
N THR A 40 4.20 -11.60 7.95
CA THR A 40 3.65 -12.18 9.18
C THR A 40 2.16 -11.90 9.37
N TRP A 41 1.63 -10.87 8.70
CA TRP A 41 0.21 -10.52 8.83
C TRP A 41 -0.48 -10.29 7.49
N GLN A 42 0.26 -9.93 6.45
CA GLN A 42 -0.30 -9.76 5.10
C GLN A 42 0.01 -11.03 4.31
N THR A 43 -0.95 -11.94 4.28
CA THR A 43 -0.70 -13.31 3.78
C THR A 43 -0.50 -13.40 2.26
N GLU A 44 -0.91 -12.38 1.48
CA GLU A 44 -0.64 -12.33 0.06
C GLU A 44 0.78 -11.84 -0.25
N ILE A 45 1.50 -11.32 0.75
CA ILE A 45 2.91 -10.95 0.60
C ILE A 45 3.76 -12.08 1.17
N THR A 46 4.52 -12.74 0.31
CA THR A 46 5.33 -13.89 0.69
C THR A 46 6.75 -13.52 1.09
N ALA A 47 7.22 -12.35 0.67
CA ALA A 47 8.53 -11.83 1.04
C ALA A 47 8.51 -10.31 1.00
N ALA A 48 9.25 -9.68 1.90
CA ALA A 48 9.41 -8.22 1.92
C ALA A 48 10.71 -7.88 2.61
N HIS A 49 11.45 -6.92 2.07
CA HIS A 49 12.73 -6.51 2.64
C HIS A 49 13.00 -5.04 2.41
N ILE A 50 13.42 -4.35 3.48
CA ILE A 50 13.92 -2.99 3.42
C ILE A 50 15.17 -2.87 4.29
N GLU A 51 16.17 -2.12 3.82
CA GLU A 51 17.33 -1.75 4.61
C GLU A 51 16.98 -0.50 5.43
N GLY A 52 16.83 -0.67 6.75
CA GLY A 52 16.42 0.44 7.63
C GLY A 52 14.90 0.61 7.66
N THR A 53 14.45 1.85 7.77
CA THR A 53 13.05 2.20 7.90
C THR A 53 12.55 2.91 6.63
N LEU A 54 11.23 3.01 6.49
CA LEU A 54 10.64 3.80 5.40
C LEU A 54 11.05 5.26 5.54
N GLU A 55 11.61 5.82 4.48
CA GLU A 55 11.87 7.25 4.38
C GLU A 55 11.95 7.65 2.90
N PRO A 56 11.64 8.91 2.57
CA PRO A 56 11.65 9.35 1.16
C PRO A 56 12.97 9.05 0.47
N GLY A 57 12.87 8.50 -0.74
CA GLY A 57 14.02 8.11 -1.55
C GLY A 57 14.51 6.69 -1.32
N ARG A 58 14.09 6.04 -0.26
CA ARG A 58 14.49 4.65 0.01
C ARG A 58 13.60 3.68 -0.75
N SER A 59 14.20 2.61 -1.27
CA SER A 59 13.50 1.56 -1.99
C SER A 59 13.41 0.30 -1.14
N PHE A 60 12.38 -0.51 -1.42
CA PHE A 60 12.21 -1.80 -0.77
C PHE A 60 11.69 -2.81 -1.79
N ASP A 61 11.96 -4.10 -1.51
CA ASP A 61 11.55 -5.20 -2.37
C ASP A 61 10.47 -6.02 -1.69
N TRP A 62 9.46 -6.43 -2.46
CA TRP A 62 8.42 -7.30 -1.94
C TRP A 62 7.84 -8.19 -3.02
N THR A 63 7.28 -9.33 -2.62
CA THR A 63 6.72 -10.32 -3.52
C THR A 63 5.28 -10.61 -3.13
N SER A 64 4.37 -10.49 -4.09
CA SER A 64 2.96 -10.75 -3.89
C SER A 64 2.39 -11.42 -5.14
N TYR A 65 1.55 -12.44 -4.95
CA TYR A 65 0.95 -13.21 -6.04
C TYR A 65 2.00 -13.73 -7.05
N GLY A 66 3.18 -14.07 -6.56
CA GLY A 66 4.26 -14.58 -7.40
C GLY A 66 5.05 -13.52 -8.16
N PHE A 67 4.72 -12.24 -8.00
CA PHE A 67 5.44 -11.13 -8.65
C PHE A 67 6.33 -10.41 -7.65
N SER A 68 7.58 -10.20 -8.04
CA SER A 68 8.54 -9.42 -7.25
C SER A 68 8.53 -7.98 -7.73
N VAL A 69 8.43 -7.05 -6.79
CA VAL A 69 8.30 -5.62 -7.06
C VAL A 69 9.32 -4.86 -6.23
N THR A 70 9.95 -3.86 -6.83
CA THR A 70 10.76 -2.87 -6.10
C THR A 70 9.99 -1.56 -6.09
N SER A 71 9.73 -1.05 -4.89
CA SER A 71 9.02 0.21 -4.71
C SER A 71 9.93 1.24 -4.05
N THR A 72 9.70 2.51 -4.37
CA THR A 72 10.44 3.63 -3.77
C THR A 72 9.47 4.49 -2.99
N VAL A 73 9.87 4.89 -1.79
CA VAL A 73 9.08 5.83 -0.99
C VAL A 73 9.23 7.22 -1.58
N TYR A 74 8.12 7.85 -1.92
CA TYR A 74 8.10 9.19 -2.49
C TYR A 74 7.86 10.26 -1.43
N GLU A 75 6.91 10.02 -0.52
CA GLU A 75 6.57 10.95 0.57
C GLU A 75 6.20 10.16 1.82
N LEU A 76 6.49 10.74 2.97
CA LEU A 76 6.10 10.16 4.24
C LEU A 76 5.88 11.26 5.27
N ASP A 77 4.66 11.30 5.82
CA ASP A 77 4.30 12.13 6.96
C ASP A 77 3.97 11.18 8.11
N GLU A 78 4.77 11.20 9.14
CA GLU A 78 4.68 10.22 10.24
C GLU A 78 3.27 10.16 10.83
N ARG A 79 2.71 8.95 10.92
CA ARG A 79 1.38 8.64 11.47
C ARG A 79 0.21 9.21 10.67
N SER A 80 0.47 9.69 9.47
CA SER A 80 -0.53 10.37 8.65
C SER A 80 -0.58 9.85 7.22
N ARG A 81 0.57 9.73 6.56
CA ARG A 81 0.59 9.43 5.13
C ARG A 81 1.88 8.73 4.70
N VAL A 82 1.73 7.75 3.82
CA VAL A 82 2.85 7.15 3.08
C VAL A 82 2.47 7.08 1.61
N LEU A 83 3.37 7.51 0.73
CA LEU A 83 3.22 7.38 -0.71
C LEU A 83 4.44 6.65 -1.26
N TRP A 84 4.22 5.57 -1.98
CA TRP A 84 5.30 4.80 -2.60
C TRP A 84 4.83 4.19 -3.91
N GLY A 85 5.77 3.75 -4.73
CA GLY A 85 5.44 3.12 -6.00
C GLY A 85 6.64 2.76 -6.82
N GLY A 86 6.41 2.34 -8.05
CA GLY A 86 7.44 1.96 -8.98
C GLY A 86 6.86 1.35 -10.25
N THR A 87 7.76 0.93 -11.13
CA THR A 87 7.39 0.31 -12.40
C THR A 87 7.94 -1.11 -12.44
N SER A 88 7.08 -2.06 -12.78
CA SER A 88 7.44 -3.47 -12.90
C SER A 88 6.61 -4.09 -14.02
N GLY A 89 7.27 -4.80 -14.94
CA GLY A 89 6.58 -5.48 -16.03
C GLY A 89 5.75 -4.55 -16.94
N GLY A 90 6.18 -3.29 -17.08
CA GLY A 90 5.45 -2.31 -17.88
C GLY A 90 4.29 -1.63 -17.15
N ILE A 91 4.06 -1.99 -15.88
CA ILE A 91 3.01 -1.39 -15.05
C ILE A 91 3.64 -0.42 -14.07
N THR A 92 3.15 0.82 -14.08
CA THR A 92 3.54 1.82 -13.08
C THR A 92 2.44 1.90 -12.04
N GLY A 93 2.81 1.60 -10.79
CA GLY A 93 1.91 1.70 -9.65
C GLY A 93 2.31 2.85 -8.74
N VAL A 94 1.33 3.60 -8.26
CA VAL A 94 1.53 4.60 -7.21
C VAL A 94 0.50 4.33 -6.13
N HIS A 95 0.96 4.14 -4.90
CA HIS A 95 0.15 3.66 -3.80
C HIS A 95 0.23 4.62 -2.61
N GLU A 96 -0.93 5.10 -2.17
CA GLU A 96 -1.04 6.01 -1.04
C GLU A 96 -1.76 5.32 0.11
N TRP A 97 -1.26 5.56 1.32
CA TRP A 97 -1.90 5.14 2.57
C TRP A 97 -2.08 6.36 3.45
N LEU A 98 -3.32 6.58 3.92
CA LEU A 98 -3.66 7.67 4.83
C LEU A 98 -4.18 7.10 6.15
N PHE A 99 -3.76 7.72 7.25
CA PHE A 99 -4.12 7.31 8.60
C PHE A 99 -4.72 8.49 9.34
N SER A 100 -5.90 8.30 9.92
CA SER A 100 -6.61 9.38 10.63
C SER A 100 -7.26 8.81 11.88
N GLU A 101 -6.99 9.42 13.04
CA GLU A 101 -7.61 8.97 14.28
C GLU A 101 -9.11 9.22 14.28
N THR A 102 -9.86 8.27 14.86
CA THR A 102 -11.30 8.35 15.05
C THR A 102 -11.59 8.16 16.54
N PRO A 103 -12.81 8.42 17.00
CA PRO A 103 -13.16 8.21 18.44
C PRO A 103 -12.87 6.79 18.93
N ASN A 104 -12.92 5.78 18.06
CA ASN A 104 -12.75 4.39 18.45
C ASN A 104 -11.44 3.76 17.95
N GLY A 105 -10.62 4.51 17.21
CA GLY A 105 -9.38 3.94 16.67
C GLY A 105 -8.80 4.75 15.52
N VAL A 106 -8.68 4.12 14.35
CA VAL A 106 -8.03 4.71 13.19
C VAL A 106 -8.83 4.39 11.94
N LYS A 107 -9.04 5.40 11.10
CA LYS A 107 -9.51 5.19 9.72
C LYS A 107 -8.30 5.11 8.83
N VAL A 108 -8.17 4.02 8.06
CA VAL A 108 -7.11 3.84 7.07
C VAL A 108 -7.76 3.90 5.69
N THR A 109 -7.25 4.80 4.86
CA THR A 109 -7.68 4.93 3.47
C THR A 109 -6.50 4.58 2.59
N THR A 110 -6.71 3.73 1.60
CA THR A 110 -5.68 3.38 0.63
C THR A 110 -6.16 3.67 -0.77
N SER A 111 -5.29 4.26 -1.58
CA SER A 111 -5.55 4.56 -2.98
C SER A 111 -4.38 4.05 -3.81
N GLU A 112 -4.66 3.45 -4.95
CA GLU A 112 -3.60 3.00 -5.85
C GLU A 112 -4.00 3.23 -7.28
N SER A 113 -3.04 3.69 -8.10
CA SER A 113 -3.21 3.85 -9.54
C SER A 113 -2.30 2.90 -10.28
N PHE A 114 -2.81 2.31 -11.37
CA PHE A 114 -2.02 1.50 -12.29
C PHE A 114 -2.09 2.12 -13.69
N SER A 115 -0.95 2.27 -14.33
CA SER A 115 -0.86 2.75 -15.71
C SER A 115 0.17 1.91 -16.47
N GLY A 116 0.16 2.04 -17.80
CA GLY A 116 1.04 1.32 -18.70
C GLY A 116 0.28 0.41 -19.65
N GLU A 117 0.98 -0.08 -20.67
CA GLU A 117 0.38 -0.86 -21.76
C GLU A 117 -0.37 -2.11 -21.26
N PRO A 118 0.19 -2.93 -20.36
CA PRO A 118 -0.54 -4.10 -19.87
C PRO A 118 -1.84 -3.75 -19.14
N VAL A 119 -1.90 -2.59 -18.50
CA VAL A 119 -3.10 -2.13 -17.82
C VAL A 119 -4.16 -1.69 -18.84
N GLU A 120 -3.73 -0.94 -19.86
CA GLU A 120 -4.63 -0.50 -20.92
C GLU A 120 -5.21 -1.67 -21.72
N ALA A 121 -4.44 -2.76 -21.85
CA ALA A 121 -4.88 -3.96 -22.55
C ALA A 121 -6.02 -4.69 -21.85
N ASP A 122 -6.13 -4.57 -20.53
CA ASP A 122 -7.19 -5.23 -19.75
C ASP A 122 -7.53 -4.40 -18.50
N ALA A 123 -7.98 -3.18 -18.70
CA ALA A 123 -8.29 -2.28 -17.60
C ALA A 123 -9.35 -2.84 -16.67
N ALA A 124 -10.39 -3.48 -17.19
CA ALA A 124 -11.45 -4.05 -16.37
C ALA A 124 -10.97 -5.17 -15.46
N GLY A 125 -10.13 -6.07 -15.99
CA GLY A 125 -9.53 -7.16 -15.21
C GLY A 125 -8.58 -6.63 -14.14
N MET A 126 -7.74 -5.66 -14.51
CA MET A 126 -6.80 -5.02 -13.58
C MET A 126 -7.53 -4.27 -12.46
N GLN A 127 -8.65 -3.61 -12.79
CA GLN A 127 -9.47 -2.93 -11.79
C GLN A 127 -10.00 -3.92 -10.75
N THR A 128 -10.52 -5.06 -11.20
CA THR A 128 -11.04 -6.10 -10.30
C THR A 128 -9.94 -6.65 -9.40
N VAL A 129 -8.77 -6.94 -9.97
CA VAL A 129 -7.61 -7.46 -9.20
C VAL A 129 -7.19 -6.45 -8.16
N LEU A 130 -7.08 -5.18 -8.54
CA LEU A 130 -6.64 -4.13 -7.62
C LEU A 130 -7.64 -3.92 -6.49
N ASP A 131 -8.92 -3.79 -6.80
CA ASP A 131 -9.96 -3.64 -5.77
C ASP A 131 -9.93 -4.80 -4.78
N THR A 132 -9.86 -6.02 -5.28
CA THR A 132 -9.82 -7.23 -4.44
C THR A 132 -8.59 -7.23 -3.53
N SER A 133 -7.42 -6.90 -4.08
CA SER A 133 -6.18 -6.93 -3.30
C SER A 133 -6.13 -5.85 -2.22
N LEU A 134 -6.66 -4.66 -2.48
CA LEU A 134 -6.67 -3.57 -1.49
C LEU A 134 -7.66 -3.87 -0.35
N VAL A 135 -8.83 -4.40 -0.67
CA VAL A 135 -9.81 -4.81 0.36
C VAL A 135 -9.19 -5.88 1.25
N ALA A 136 -8.51 -6.86 0.67
CA ALA A 136 -7.83 -7.91 1.44
C ALA A 136 -6.71 -7.33 2.33
N TRP A 137 -5.90 -6.41 1.80
CA TRP A 137 -4.81 -5.81 2.56
C TRP A 137 -5.33 -5.05 3.77
N LEU A 138 -6.38 -4.23 3.57
CA LEU A 138 -7.01 -3.51 4.68
C LEU A 138 -7.56 -4.48 5.74
N GLY A 139 -8.18 -5.57 5.30
CA GLY A 139 -8.71 -6.60 6.21
C GLY A 139 -7.61 -7.26 7.03
N HIS A 140 -6.49 -7.59 6.42
CA HIS A 140 -5.34 -8.18 7.13
C HIS A 140 -4.74 -7.20 8.13
N LEU A 141 -4.63 -5.92 7.76
CA LEU A 141 -4.12 -4.89 8.67
C LEU A 141 -5.03 -4.74 9.88
N LYS A 142 -6.34 -4.70 9.64
CA LYS A 142 -7.34 -4.61 10.71
C LYS A 142 -7.23 -5.80 11.67
N ALA A 143 -7.20 -7.01 11.14
CA ALA A 143 -7.10 -8.22 11.96
C ALA A 143 -5.83 -8.24 12.80
N ALA A 144 -4.69 -7.87 12.21
CA ALA A 144 -3.41 -7.84 12.90
C ALA A 144 -3.41 -6.78 14.01
N ALA A 145 -3.89 -5.58 13.71
CA ALA A 145 -3.89 -4.47 14.67
C ALA A 145 -4.83 -4.75 15.85
N GLU A 146 -6.02 -5.27 15.58
CA GLU A 146 -7.01 -5.54 16.63
C GLU A 146 -6.61 -6.72 17.51
N SER A 147 -5.87 -7.68 16.99
CA SER A 147 -5.37 -8.80 17.80
C SER A 147 -4.14 -8.42 18.62
N SER A 148 -3.46 -7.32 18.27
CA SER A 148 -2.29 -6.81 18.99
C SER A 148 -2.65 -5.83 20.10
N ALA A 149 -3.89 -5.34 20.11
CA ALA A 149 -4.35 -4.32 21.04
C ALA A 149 -4.68 -4.92 22.42
#